data_852c0cd19adc858d36f9f3650d7c609f
#
_entry.id   852c0cd19adc858d36f9f3650d7c609f
#
_cell.length_a   1.000
_cell.length_b   1.000
_cell.length_c   1.000
_cell.angle_alpha   90.00
_cell.angle_beta   90.00
_cell.angle_gamma   90.00
#
_symmetry.space_group_name_H-M   'P 1'
#
loop_
_entity.id
_entity.type
_entity.pdbx_description
1 polymer ?
#
loop_
_entity_poly.entity_id
_entity_poly.type
_entity_poly.pdbx_seq_one_letter_code
_entity_poly.pdbx_strand_id
1 'polypeptide(L)'
;MRLLFLHLSDAHFKDDTFYSEKTINAQVQALNSIGDFDKCFIMFSGDLAFSGQINEYKKVSSYMGKLWKKICDKFDKHGNVYTLVVPGNHDINFNGENRDRTSIKSMINDGEIDEKIEAELVNFNNFYDYASKYNCFETNKLYDCRIYDCNGKKIQINLINSELFSSCNDSIHDDDKGLHYLPSNVWEKLSRKKDVDLVITMSHRGPEWFDWTASQAFK
;
A
#
# COMPACT_ATOMS: atom_id res chain seq x y z
N MET A 1 0.53 -23.72 10.56
CA MET A 1 0.64 -22.55 9.69
C MET A 1 1.67 -21.60 10.27
N ARG A 2 2.71 -21.26 9.50
CA ARG A 2 3.72 -20.23 9.82
C ARG A 2 3.75 -19.24 8.67
N LEU A 3 3.55 -17.96 8.97
CA LEU A 3 3.56 -16.87 8.00
C LEU A 3 4.74 -15.95 8.31
N LEU A 4 5.43 -15.54 7.27
CA LEU A 4 6.45 -14.50 7.34
C LEU A 4 5.87 -13.21 6.75
N PHE A 5 5.86 -12.13 7.52
CA PHE A 5 5.55 -10.79 7.05
C PHE A 5 6.83 -9.96 7.07
N LEU A 6 7.27 -9.53 5.89
CA LEU A 6 8.35 -8.56 5.74
C LEU A 6 7.71 -7.23 5.43
N HIS A 7 7.62 -6.38 6.45
CA HIS A 7 7.00 -5.07 6.34
C HIS A 7 8.07 -4.00 6.03
N LEU A 8 7.82 -3.25 4.97
CA LEU A 8 8.63 -2.13 4.48
C LEU A 8 7.73 -0.90 4.32
N SER A 9 8.28 0.28 4.50
CA SER A 9 7.58 1.56 4.34
C SER A 9 8.59 2.67 4.05
N ASP A 10 8.11 3.80 3.51
CA ASP A 10 8.84 5.08 3.47
C ASP A 10 10.23 5.00 2.82
N ALA A 11 10.34 4.31 1.71
CA ALA A 11 11.63 4.18 1.00
C ALA A 11 11.99 5.41 0.17
N HIS A 12 11.00 6.20 -0.27
CA HIS A 12 11.17 7.45 -1.00
C HIS A 12 12.20 7.35 -2.13
N PHE A 13 12.02 6.39 -3.03
CA PHE A 13 12.91 6.24 -4.18
C PHE A 13 12.88 7.47 -5.06
N LYS A 14 14.05 8.11 -5.25
CA LYS A 14 14.27 9.20 -6.19
C LYS A 14 14.95 8.69 -7.45
N ASP A 15 14.99 9.52 -8.48
CA ASP A 15 15.65 9.16 -9.74
C ASP A 15 17.15 8.88 -9.55
N ASP A 16 17.78 9.56 -8.60
CA ASP A 16 19.19 9.40 -8.20
C ASP A 16 19.39 8.37 -7.06
N THR A 17 18.33 7.77 -6.52
CA THR A 17 18.42 6.80 -5.44
C THR A 17 19.13 5.53 -5.92
N PHE A 18 20.16 5.14 -5.19
CA PHE A 18 20.90 3.93 -5.43
C PHE A 18 20.85 3.01 -4.21
N TYR A 19 19.97 2.03 -4.26
CA TYR A 19 19.98 0.95 -3.28
C TYR A 19 21.04 -0.07 -3.66
N SER A 20 22.09 -0.14 -2.85
CA SER A 20 23.19 -1.06 -3.08
C SER A 20 22.73 -2.51 -2.88
N GLU A 21 23.34 -3.42 -3.62
CA GLU A 21 23.12 -4.86 -3.40
C GLU A 21 23.45 -5.27 -1.96
N LYS A 22 24.39 -4.55 -1.31
CA LYS A 22 24.74 -4.72 0.09
C LYS A 22 23.55 -4.49 1.02
N THR A 23 22.71 -3.48 0.75
CA THR A 23 21.48 -3.21 1.53
C THR A 23 20.51 -4.36 1.42
N ILE A 24 20.24 -4.84 0.21
CA ILE A 24 19.35 -5.98 -0.02
C ILE A 24 19.88 -7.24 0.66
N ASN A 25 21.19 -7.48 0.56
CA ASN A 25 21.82 -8.62 1.23
C ASN A 25 21.68 -8.54 2.75
N ALA A 26 21.84 -7.36 3.35
CA ALA A 26 21.64 -7.17 4.79
C ALA A 26 20.21 -7.46 5.23
N GLN A 27 19.21 -7.01 4.45
CA GLN A 27 17.79 -7.32 4.72
C GLN A 27 17.52 -8.82 4.66
N VAL A 28 18.04 -9.51 3.63
CA VAL A 28 17.89 -10.97 3.51
C VAL A 28 18.66 -11.71 4.60
N GLN A 29 19.83 -11.22 5.02
CA GLN A 29 20.59 -11.78 6.14
C GLN A 29 19.86 -11.63 7.49
N ALA A 30 19.11 -10.54 7.69
CA ALA A 30 18.28 -10.37 8.89
C ALA A 30 17.24 -11.49 9.06
N LEU A 31 16.90 -12.19 7.98
CA LEU A 31 16.00 -13.35 8.00
C LEU A 31 16.70 -14.67 8.35
N ASN A 32 18.01 -14.67 8.68
CA ASN A 32 18.76 -15.92 8.97
C ASN A 32 18.23 -16.65 10.23
N SER A 33 17.71 -15.89 11.20
CA SER A 33 17.13 -16.45 12.41
C SER A 33 15.69 -16.96 12.23
N ILE A 34 15.08 -16.65 11.09
CA ILE A 34 13.72 -17.07 10.76
C ILE A 34 13.78 -18.54 10.29
N GLY A 35 13.07 -19.39 11.01
CA GLY A 35 12.90 -20.78 10.56
C GLY A 35 12.00 -20.87 9.33
N ASP A 36 11.70 -22.10 8.89
CA ASP A 36 10.83 -22.34 7.75
C ASP A 36 9.44 -21.72 7.92
N PHE A 37 8.81 -21.32 6.82
CA PHE A 37 7.47 -20.72 6.76
C PHE A 37 6.67 -21.31 5.58
N ASP A 38 5.35 -21.27 5.69
CA ASP A 38 4.45 -21.74 4.64
C ASP A 38 4.28 -20.69 3.53
N LYS A 39 4.10 -19.41 3.92
CA LYS A 39 3.98 -18.28 2.99
C LYS A 39 4.73 -17.05 3.52
N CYS A 40 5.25 -16.25 2.58
CA CYS A 40 5.89 -14.97 2.86
C CYS A 40 5.11 -13.85 2.14
N PHE A 41 4.84 -12.78 2.86
CA PHE A 41 4.27 -11.56 2.32
C PHE A 41 5.26 -10.42 2.49
N ILE A 42 5.80 -9.92 1.36
CA ILE A 42 6.57 -8.69 1.32
C ILE A 42 5.54 -7.56 1.19
N MET A 43 5.32 -6.84 2.28
CA MET A 43 4.29 -5.81 2.41
C MET A 43 4.95 -4.44 2.38
N PHE A 44 4.63 -3.62 1.38
CA PHE A 44 5.13 -2.26 1.29
C PHE A 44 3.99 -1.26 1.52
N SER A 45 3.97 -0.63 2.70
CA SER A 45 2.86 0.20 3.17
C SER A 45 3.02 1.68 2.83
N GLY A 46 3.30 1.98 1.56
CA GLY A 46 3.30 3.34 1.02
C GLY A 46 4.66 4.02 1.00
N ASP A 47 4.69 5.17 0.32
CA ASP A 47 5.86 5.99 0.09
C ASP A 47 7.03 5.21 -0.58
N LEU A 48 6.65 4.47 -1.62
CA LEU A 48 7.63 3.78 -2.46
C LEU A 48 8.44 4.78 -3.27
N ALA A 49 7.76 5.63 -4.04
CA ALA A 49 8.34 6.74 -4.78
C ALA A 49 8.48 7.99 -3.88
N PHE A 50 9.27 8.96 -4.32
CA PHE A 50 9.41 10.24 -3.62
C PHE A 50 8.39 11.28 -4.12
N SER A 51 8.02 11.23 -5.39
CA SER A 51 7.14 12.19 -6.05
C SER A 51 6.19 11.54 -7.07
N GLY A 52 5.97 10.25 -6.97
CA GLY A 52 5.06 9.49 -7.82
C GLY A 52 5.50 9.42 -9.30
N GLN A 53 6.77 9.67 -9.62
CA GLN A 53 7.26 9.70 -11.00
C GLN A 53 7.59 8.30 -11.54
N ILE A 54 7.34 8.09 -12.83
CA ILE A 54 7.56 6.80 -13.48
C ILE A 54 9.01 6.27 -13.37
N ASN A 55 10.00 7.17 -13.36
CA ASN A 55 11.40 6.77 -13.23
C ASN A 55 11.73 6.26 -11.84
N GLU A 56 11.08 6.79 -10.82
CA GLU A 56 11.20 6.33 -9.44
C GLU A 56 10.70 4.89 -9.32
N TYR A 57 9.54 4.57 -9.93
CA TYR A 57 9.01 3.20 -9.95
C TYR A 57 9.86 2.18 -10.72
N LYS A 58 10.70 2.62 -11.69
CA LYS A 58 11.71 1.75 -12.30
C LYS A 58 12.75 1.31 -11.26
N LYS A 59 13.16 2.23 -10.37
CA LYS A 59 14.10 1.92 -9.28
C LYS A 59 13.45 1.00 -8.24
N VAL A 60 12.22 1.31 -7.83
CA VAL A 60 11.43 0.44 -6.95
C VAL A 60 11.33 -0.97 -7.53
N SER A 61 10.98 -1.10 -8.82
CA SER A 61 10.86 -2.40 -9.50
C SER A 61 12.16 -3.19 -9.47
N SER A 62 13.30 -2.52 -9.70
CA SER A 62 14.62 -3.17 -9.65
C SER A 62 14.95 -3.67 -8.25
N TYR A 63 14.71 -2.85 -7.24
CA TYR A 63 14.94 -3.21 -5.84
C TYR A 63 14.04 -4.37 -5.40
N MET A 64 12.74 -4.25 -5.59
CA MET A 64 11.76 -5.25 -5.18
C MET A 64 11.96 -6.60 -5.87
N GLY A 65 12.27 -6.57 -7.17
CA GLY A 65 12.58 -7.80 -7.92
C GLY A 65 13.81 -8.53 -7.39
N LYS A 66 14.87 -7.79 -7.04
CA LYS A 66 16.08 -8.38 -6.43
C LYS A 66 15.81 -8.92 -5.02
N LEU A 67 15.07 -8.16 -4.20
CA LEU A 67 14.70 -8.59 -2.85
C LEU A 67 13.85 -9.86 -2.89
N TRP A 68 12.78 -9.86 -3.70
CA TRP A 68 11.90 -11.01 -3.90
C TRP A 68 12.70 -12.25 -4.32
N LYS A 69 13.55 -12.10 -5.36
CA LYS A 69 14.36 -13.21 -5.86
C LYS A 69 15.26 -13.78 -4.78
N LYS A 70 15.99 -12.93 -4.03
CA LYS A 70 16.90 -13.40 -2.97
C LYS A 70 16.16 -14.11 -1.82
N ILE A 71 14.93 -13.66 -1.49
CA ILE A 71 14.10 -14.35 -0.49
C ILE A 71 13.65 -15.70 -1.03
N CYS A 72 13.16 -15.77 -2.27
CA CYS A 72 12.76 -17.01 -2.91
C CYS A 72 13.91 -18.03 -2.95
N ASP A 73 15.08 -17.59 -3.43
CA ASP A 73 16.28 -18.45 -3.56
C ASP A 73 16.75 -18.94 -2.17
N LYS A 74 16.72 -18.06 -1.16
CA LYS A 74 17.18 -18.41 0.21
C LYS A 74 16.33 -19.49 0.88
N PHE A 75 15.00 -19.42 0.68
CA PHE A 75 14.06 -20.31 1.38
C PHE A 75 13.48 -21.41 0.47
N ASP A 76 13.86 -21.45 -0.81
CA ASP A 76 13.30 -22.34 -1.84
C ASP A 76 11.75 -22.25 -1.91
N LYS A 77 11.20 -21.03 -1.95
CA LYS A 77 9.78 -20.74 -1.82
C LYS A 77 9.19 -19.94 -2.98
N HIS A 78 9.64 -20.18 -4.22
CA HIS A 78 9.25 -19.38 -5.40
C HIS A 78 7.73 -19.21 -5.60
N GLY A 79 6.92 -20.21 -5.24
CA GLY A 79 5.45 -20.15 -5.36
C GLY A 79 4.72 -19.59 -4.14
N ASN A 80 5.45 -19.27 -3.05
CA ASN A 80 4.86 -18.89 -1.77
C ASN A 80 5.34 -17.54 -1.22
N VAL A 81 5.97 -16.73 -2.07
CA VAL A 81 6.39 -15.36 -1.73
C VAL A 81 5.55 -14.37 -2.54
N TYR A 82 4.76 -13.58 -1.85
CA TYR A 82 3.83 -12.60 -2.42
C TYR A 82 4.31 -11.20 -2.12
N THR A 83 4.19 -10.29 -3.08
CA THR A 83 4.42 -8.87 -2.89
C THR A 83 3.08 -8.14 -2.85
N LEU A 84 2.89 -7.30 -1.85
CA LEU A 84 1.70 -6.50 -1.62
C LEU A 84 2.12 -5.05 -1.42
N VAL A 85 1.44 -4.13 -2.09
CA VAL A 85 1.76 -2.71 -2.03
C VAL A 85 0.50 -1.88 -1.85
N VAL A 86 0.58 -0.81 -1.08
CA VAL A 86 -0.41 0.27 -1.02
C VAL A 86 0.29 1.60 -1.28
N PRO A 87 -0.40 2.63 -1.78
CA PRO A 87 0.21 3.93 -1.99
C PRO A 87 0.41 4.67 -0.66
N GLY A 88 1.44 5.51 -0.61
CA GLY A 88 1.61 6.57 0.36
C GLY A 88 1.39 7.94 -0.28
N ASN A 89 1.48 9.01 0.51
CA ASN A 89 1.26 10.37 0.00
C ASN A 89 2.34 10.81 -1.02
N HIS A 90 3.55 10.28 -0.94
CA HIS A 90 4.61 10.52 -1.91
C HIS A 90 4.44 9.70 -3.20
N ASP A 91 3.55 8.71 -3.23
CA ASP A 91 3.21 7.96 -4.44
C ASP A 91 2.22 8.70 -5.35
N ILE A 92 1.74 9.88 -4.93
CA ILE A 92 0.88 10.76 -5.71
C ILE A 92 1.74 11.61 -6.65
N ASN A 93 1.38 11.64 -7.93
CA ASN A 93 1.99 12.55 -8.90
C ASN A 93 1.15 13.83 -9.00
N PHE A 94 1.52 14.84 -8.25
CA PHE A 94 0.77 16.10 -8.20
C PHE A 94 0.98 17.02 -9.42
N ASN A 95 1.92 16.71 -10.32
CA ASN A 95 2.25 17.54 -11.48
C ASN A 95 2.46 19.04 -11.15
N GLY A 96 2.86 19.36 -9.93
CA GLY A 96 3.04 20.72 -9.44
C GLY A 96 1.76 21.43 -9.01
N GLU A 97 0.63 20.76 -8.99
CA GLU A 97 -0.63 21.31 -8.49
C GLU A 97 -0.73 21.13 -6.97
N ASN A 98 -1.02 22.20 -6.26
CA ASN A 98 -1.41 22.13 -4.84
C ASN A 98 -2.87 21.72 -4.75
N ARG A 99 -3.16 20.64 -4.03
CA ARG A 99 -4.53 20.28 -3.69
C ARG A 99 -5.05 21.22 -2.60
N ASP A 100 -6.21 21.83 -2.86
CA ASP A 100 -6.94 22.57 -1.83
C ASP A 100 -7.82 21.61 -1.01
N ARG A 101 -7.37 21.29 0.20
CA ARG A 101 -8.09 20.41 1.13
C ARG A 101 -9.45 20.93 1.56
N THR A 102 -9.63 22.26 1.58
CA THR A 102 -10.92 22.85 1.94
C THR A 102 -11.96 22.46 0.91
N SER A 103 -11.56 22.44 -0.37
CA SER A 103 -12.43 21.96 -1.44
C SER A 103 -12.71 20.46 -1.31
N ILE A 104 -11.73 19.64 -0.97
CA ILE A 104 -11.89 18.19 -0.78
C ILE A 104 -12.87 17.90 0.36
N LYS A 105 -12.79 18.62 1.48
CA LYS A 105 -13.72 18.44 2.60
C LYS A 105 -15.15 18.86 2.25
N SER A 106 -15.32 19.92 1.47
CA SER A 106 -16.65 20.31 0.97
C SER A 106 -17.22 19.27 0.02
N MET A 107 -16.38 18.67 -0.82
CA MET A 107 -16.76 17.58 -1.75
C MET A 107 -17.32 16.37 -1.02
N ILE A 108 -16.72 15.97 0.10
CA ILE A 108 -17.21 14.87 0.95
C ILE A 108 -18.59 15.22 1.51
N ASN A 109 -18.80 16.47 1.93
CA ASN A 109 -20.07 16.92 2.52
C ASN A 109 -21.19 17.09 1.50
N ASP A 110 -20.86 17.40 0.24
CA ASP A 110 -21.83 17.72 -0.81
C ASP A 110 -22.32 16.48 -1.60
N GLY A 111 -21.78 15.29 -1.29
CA GLY A 111 -22.19 14.02 -1.92
C GLY A 111 -21.75 13.84 -3.38
N GLU A 112 -20.93 14.75 -3.92
CA GLU A 112 -20.36 14.69 -5.28
C GLU A 112 -19.08 13.85 -5.33
N ILE A 113 -18.98 12.82 -4.50
CA ILE A 113 -17.73 12.10 -4.25
C ILE A 113 -17.27 11.32 -5.47
N ASP A 114 -18.18 10.73 -6.25
CA ASP A 114 -17.80 9.71 -7.24
C ASP A 114 -17.02 10.27 -8.43
N GLU A 115 -17.49 11.34 -9.07
CA GLU A 115 -16.78 11.95 -10.21
C GLU A 115 -15.44 12.57 -9.80
N LYS A 116 -15.39 13.13 -8.59
CA LYS A 116 -14.19 13.77 -8.06
C LYS A 116 -13.16 12.76 -7.58
N ILE A 117 -13.59 11.63 -7.02
CA ILE A 117 -12.70 10.49 -6.70
C ILE A 117 -12.00 10.00 -7.95
N GLU A 118 -12.73 9.80 -9.06
CA GLU A 118 -12.12 9.37 -10.31
C GLU A 118 -11.07 10.33 -10.83
N ALA A 119 -11.34 11.64 -10.77
CA ALA A 119 -10.39 12.67 -11.17
C ALA A 119 -9.11 12.64 -10.32
N GLU A 120 -9.25 12.44 -9.00
CA GLU A 120 -8.11 12.34 -8.08
C GLU A 120 -7.29 11.06 -8.26
N LEU A 121 -7.92 9.94 -8.60
CA LEU A 121 -7.25 8.66 -8.83
C LEU A 121 -6.27 8.70 -10.01
N VAL A 122 -6.43 9.63 -10.96
CA VAL A 122 -5.49 9.84 -12.07
C VAL A 122 -4.08 10.16 -11.58
N ASN A 123 -3.97 10.87 -10.45
CA ASN A 123 -2.67 11.21 -9.86
C ASN A 123 -1.89 10.00 -9.32
N PHE A 124 -2.54 8.85 -9.18
CA PHE A 124 -1.94 7.58 -8.76
C PHE A 124 -1.61 6.64 -9.94
N ASN A 125 -1.81 7.04 -11.19
CA ASN A 125 -1.67 6.13 -12.33
C ASN A 125 -0.29 5.43 -12.36
N ASN A 126 0.80 6.16 -12.11
CA ASN A 126 2.13 5.55 -12.08
C ASN A 126 2.28 4.49 -10.97
N PHE A 127 1.64 4.72 -9.80
CA PHE A 127 1.57 3.73 -8.73
C PHE A 127 0.77 2.51 -9.17
N TYR A 128 -0.42 2.68 -9.77
CA TYR A 128 -1.25 1.56 -10.18
C TYR A 128 -0.62 0.73 -11.30
N ASP A 129 0.08 1.37 -12.23
CA ASP A 129 0.87 0.68 -13.26
C ASP A 129 1.99 -0.17 -12.63
N TYR A 130 2.58 0.32 -11.55
CA TYR A 130 3.55 -0.45 -10.79
C TYR A 130 2.88 -1.58 -9.99
N ALA A 131 1.81 -1.30 -9.28
CA ALA A 131 1.09 -2.24 -8.41
C ALA A 131 0.47 -3.41 -9.18
N SER A 132 0.05 -3.17 -10.43
CA SER A 132 -0.51 -4.20 -11.31
C SER A 132 0.45 -5.37 -11.57
N LYS A 133 1.76 -5.16 -11.50
CA LYS A 133 2.79 -6.21 -11.62
C LYS A 133 2.66 -7.30 -10.53
N TYR A 134 2.00 -6.94 -9.43
CA TYR A 134 1.72 -7.81 -8.28
C TYR A 134 0.23 -8.13 -8.19
N ASN A 135 -0.52 -7.81 -9.25
CA ASN A 135 -1.97 -7.87 -9.35
C ASN A 135 -2.70 -7.04 -8.26
N CYS A 136 -2.07 -6.05 -7.63
CA CYS A 136 -2.70 -5.18 -6.64
C CYS A 136 -3.56 -4.13 -7.32
N PHE A 137 -4.76 -3.86 -6.76
CA PHE A 137 -5.70 -2.84 -7.23
C PHE A 137 -6.18 -2.99 -8.68
N GLU A 138 -6.27 -4.22 -9.20
CA GLU A 138 -6.69 -4.45 -10.59
C GLU A 138 -8.16 -4.07 -10.83
N THR A 139 -9.04 -4.39 -9.89
CA THR A 139 -10.50 -4.21 -10.05
C THR A 139 -11.03 -2.93 -9.42
N ASN A 140 -10.35 -2.41 -8.41
CA ASN A 140 -10.76 -1.18 -7.73
C ASN A 140 -9.51 -0.43 -7.26
N LYS A 141 -9.52 0.89 -7.42
CA LYS A 141 -8.37 1.75 -7.09
C LYS A 141 -8.38 2.25 -5.64
N LEU A 142 -9.47 2.11 -4.91
CA LEU A 142 -9.57 2.49 -3.50
C LEU A 142 -9.21 1.34 -2.56
N TYR A 143 -9.46 0.12 -2.98
CA TYR A 143 -9.18 -1.06 -2.16
C TYR A 143 -8.93 -2.31 -3.00
N ASP A 144 -8.27 -3.27 -2.39
CA ASP A 144 -8.16 -4.64 -2.89
C ASP A 144 -8.35 -5.60 -1.71
N CYS A 145 -9.00 -6.73 -1.93
CA CYS A 145 -9.27 -7.72 -0.89
C CYS A 145 -8.89 -9.10 -1.41
N ARG A 146 -7.86 -9.69 -0.82
CA ARG A 146 -7.27 -10.96 -1.27
C ARG A 146 -7.40 -12.04 -0.22
N ILE A 147 -7.68 -13.25 -0.66
CA ILE A 147 -7.74 -14.42 0.20
C ILE A 147 -6.66 -15.41 -0.21
N TYR A 148 -5.83 -15.79 0.74
CA TYR A 148 -4.77 -16.78 0.55
C TYR A 148 -5.10 -18.03 1.38
N ASP A 149 -5.06 -19.20 0.73
CA ASP A 149 -5.07 -20.47 1.45
C ASP A 149 -3.67 -20.82 1.93
N CYS A 150 -3.55 -21.19 3.19
CA CYS A 150 -2.31 -21.62 3.79
C CYS A 150 -2.58 -22.88 4.64
N ASN A 151 -2.41 -24.05 4.04
CA ASN A 151 -2.64 -25.33 4.69
C ASN A 151 -4.05 -25.46 5.29
N GLY A 152 -5.08 -25.09 4.52
CA GLY A 152 -6.48 -25.14 4.91
C GLY A 152 -6.93 -23.99 5.83
N LYS A 153 -6.04 -23.03 6.13
CA LYS A 153 -6.37 -21.76 6.81
C LYS A 153 -6.44 -20.63 5.81
N LYS A 154 -7.49 -19.82 5.86
CA LYS A 154 -7.71 -18.70 4.96
C LYS A 154 -7.30 -17.37 5.59
N ILE A 155 -6.45 -16.65 4.89
CA ILE A 155 -5.96 -15.35 5.31
C ILE A 155 -6.50 -14.30 4.32
N GLN A 156 -7.29 -13.37 4.84
CA GLN A 156 -7.73 -12.21 4.09
C GLN A 156 -6.74 -11.07 4.31
N ILE A 157 -6.22 -10.49 3.22
CA ILE A 157 -5.40 -9.30 3.26
C ILE A 157 -6.12 -8.20 2.49
N ASN A 158 -6.45 -7.14 3.20
CA ASN A 158 -7.06 -5.94 2.66
C ASN A 158 -5.96 -4.92 2.37
N LEU A 159 -5.97 -4.35 1.17
CA LEU A 159 -5.11 -3.24 0.75
C LEU A 159 -5.99 -2.01 0.58
N ILE A 160 -5.58 -0.89 1.17
CA ILE A 160 -6.36 0.36 1.15
C ILE A 160 -5.50 1.48 0.57
N ASN A 161 -6.04 2.20 -0.41
CA ASN A 161 -5.53 3.53 -0.74
C ASN A 161 -6.05 4.52 0.29
N SER A 162 -5.23 4.82 1.30
CA SER A 162 -5.54 5.79 2.34
C SER A 162 -5.23 7.23 1.94
N GLU A 163 -4.60 7.44 0.78
CA GLU A 163 -3.98 8.73 0.41
C GLU A 163 -4.79 9.56 -0.57
N LEU A 164 -6.01 9.13 -0.88
CA LEU A 164 -6.89 9.82 -1.82
C LEU A 164 -7.02 11.32 -1.52
N PHE A 165 -7.01 11.70 -0.24
CA PHE A 165 -7.16 13.07 0.23
C PHE A 165 -5.89 13.66 0.85
N SER A 166 -4.74 13.04 0.62
CA SER A 166 -3.46 13.58 1.06
C SER A 166 -3.09 14.86 0.30
N SER A 167 -2.48 15.80 1.00
CA SER A 167 -1.93 17.00 0.39
C SER A 167 -0.45 16.87 0.07
N CYS A 168 0.00 17.70 -0.87
CA CYS A 168 1.39 17.83 -1.28
C CYS A 168 2.28 18.60 -0.28
N ASN A 169 1.72 19.07 0.83
CA ASN A 169 2.41 20.05 1.67
C ASN A 169 3.23 19.37 2.74
N ASP A 170 4.51 19.06 2.43
CA ASP A 170 5.49 18.47 3.36
C ASP A 170 5.75 19.34 4.61
N SER A 171 5.34 20.61 4.59
CA SER A 171 5.63 21.55 5.68
C SER A 171 4.64 21.49 6.84
N ILE A 172 3.52 20.73 6.71
CA ILE A 172 2.47 20.70 7.73
C ILE A 172 2.00 19.24 7.91
N HIS A 173 2.84 18.47 8.59
CA HIS A 173 2.63 17.01 8.78
C HIS A 173 1.32 16.60 9.48
N ASP A 174 0.67 17.51 10.21
CA ASP A 174 -0.53 17.17 11.00
C ASP A 174 -1.86 17.66 10.39
N ASP A 175 -1.82 18.44 9.31
CA ASP A 175 -3.05 19.03 8.74
C ASP A 175 -3.97 18.02 8.07
N ASP A 176 -3.47 16.82 7.72
CA ASP A 176 -4.26 15.74 7.13
C ASP A 176 -4.95 14.86 8.17
N LYS A 177 -4.53 14.95 9.42
CA LYS A 177 -5.04 14.08 10.48
C LYS A 177 -6.54 14.28 10.71
N GLY A 178 -7.29 13.20 10.64
CA GLY A 178 -8.74 13.22 10.78
C GLY A 178 -9.50 13.69 9.51
N LEU A 179 -8.80 13.84 8.38
CA LEU A 179 -9.41 14.28 7.12
C LEU A 179 -9.45 13.18 6.04
N HIS A 180 -8.76 12.08 6.25
CA HIS A 180 -8.83 10.95 5.33
C HIS A 180 -10.20 10.30 5.38
N TYR A 181 -10.71 9.91 4.23
CA TYR A 181 -12.05 9.34 4.09
C TYR A 181 -12.02 8.16 3.13
N LEU A 182 -12.85 7.18 3.42
CA LEU A 182 -13.20 6.11 2.49
C LEU A 182 -14.73 5.95 2.51
N PRO A 183 -15.37 5.78 1.35
CA PRO A 183 -16.81 5.53 1.28
C PRO A 183 -17.22 4.31 2.12
N SER A 184 -18.41 4.38 2.74
CA SER A 184 -18.91 3.31 3.62
C SER A 184 -19.01 1.95 2.92
N ASN A 185 -19.35 1.93 1.64
CA ASN A 185 -19.38 0.71 0.83
C ASN A 185 -18.01 0.04 0.66
N VAL A 186 -16.90 0.79 0.78
CA VAL A 186 -15.55 0.23 0.78
C VAL A 186 -15.32 -0.58 2.06
N TRP A 187 -15.71 -0.04 3.22
CA TRP A 187 -15.59 -0.76 4.50
C TRP A 187 -16.37 -2.07 4.52
N GLU A 188 -17.59 -2.08 3.96
CA GLU A 188 -18.37 -3.31 3.81
C GLU A 188 -17.65 -4.36 2.95
N LYS A 189 -16.96 -3.93 1.88
CA LYS A 189 -16.18 -4.83 1.02
C LYS A 189 -14.92 -5.38 1.72
N LEU A 190 -14.34 -4.62 2.63
CA LEU A 190 -13.15 -5.00 3.40
C LEU A 190 -13.49 -5.84 4.64
N SER A 191 -14.76 -5.92 5.03
CA SER A 191 -15.19 -6.72 6.16
C SER A 191 -14.76 -8.18 6.03
N ARG A 192 -14.61 -8.86 7.17
CA ARG A 192 -14.22 -10.25 7.22
C ARG A 192 -15.14 -11.13 6.39
N LYS A 193 -14.59 -11.86 5.43
CA LYS A 193 -15.34 -12.82 4.62
C LYS A 193 -15.63 -14.10 5.42
N LYS A 194 -16.70 -14.79 5.01
CA LYS A 194 -17.05 -16.08 5.59
C LYS A 194 -15.87 -17.07 5.46
N ASP A 195 -15.65 -17.85 6.51
CA ASP A 195 -14.60 -18.88 6.55
C ASP A 195 -13.16 -18.37 6.45
N VAL A 196 -12.91 -17.11 6.85
CA VAL A 196 -11.57 -16.55 6.97
C VAL A 196 -11.07 -16.67 8.42
N ASP A 197 -9.88 -17.21 8.60
CA ASP A 197 -9.26 -17.41 9.91
C ASP A 197 -8.55 -16.14 10.43
N LEU A 198 -7.91 -15.38 9.54
CA LEU A 198 -7.14 -14.18 9.87
C LEU A 198 -7.44 -13.08 8.86
N VAL A 199 -7.67 -11.86 9.35
CA VAL A 199 -7.76 -10.64 8.53
C VAL A 199 -6.60 -9.72 8.87
N ILE A 200 -5.92 -9.23 7.84
CA ILE A 200 -4.86 -8.21 7.94
C ILE A 200 -5.25 -7.07 7.04
N THR A 201 -5.25 -5.84 7.56
CA THR A 201 -5.49 -4.64 6.76
C THR A 201 -4.21 -3.85 6.66
N MET A 202 -3.87 -3.44 5.45
CA MET A 202 -2.68 -2.69 5.11
C MET A 202 -3.10 -1.35 4.48
N SER A 203 -2.60 -0.26 5.07
CA SER A 203 -2.75 1.11 4.60
C SER A 203 -1.48 1.88 4.97
N HIS A 204 -1.23 3.01 4.32
CA HIS A 204 -0.12 3.89 4.71
C HIS A 204 -0.47 4.66 5.98
N ARG A 205 -1.68 5.21 6.06
CA ARG A 205 -2.17 5.93 7.25
C ARG A 205 -2.92 5.00 8.20
N GLY A 206 -2.67 5.20 9.50
CA GLY A 206 -3.40 4.51 10.55
C GLY A 206 -4.82 5.07 10.78
N PRO A 207 -5.64 4.39 11.62
CA PRO A 207 -7.03 4.78 11.86
C PRO A 207 -7.21 6.23 12.34
N GLU A 208 -6.23 6.77 13.04
CA GLU A 208 -6.26 8.14 13.59
C GLU A 208 -6.16 9.25 12.54
N TRP A 209 -5.83 8.90 11.30
CA TRP A 209 -5.76 9.81 10.16
C TRP A 209 -7.10 9.96 9.45
N PHE A 210 -7.99 9.00 9.64
CA PHE A 210 -9.34 9.03 9.05
C PHE A 210 -10.28 9.92 9.86
N ASP A 211 -11.34 10.39 9.20
CA ASP A 211 -12.42 11.04 9.90
C ASP A 211 -13.04 10.12 10.96
N TRP A 212 -13.80 10.69 11.90
CA TRP A 212 -14.32 9.91 13.02
C TRP A 212 -15.19 8.75 12.56
N THR A 213 -16.00 8.94 11.52
CA THR A 213 -16.92 7.91 11.00
C THR A 213 -16.13 6.75 10.41
N ALA A 214 -15.17 7.04 9.53
CA ALA A 214 -14.32 6.02 8.93
C ALA A 214 -13.42 5.33 9.96
N SER A 215 -12.90 6.06 10.96
CA SER A 215 -12.05 5.48 12.01
C SER A 215 -12.75 4.43 12.86
N GLN A 216 -14.09 4.47 12.99
CA GLN A 216 -14.85 3.44 13.70
C GLN A 216 -14.90 2.11 12.94
N ALA A 217 -14.70 2.11 11.62
CA ALA A 217 -14.68 0.90 10.80
C ALA A 217 -13.43 0.02 11.02
N PHE A 218 -12.37 0.59 11.62
CA PHE A 218 -11.16 -0.18 12.01
C PHE A 218 -11.33 -0.95 13.34
N LYS A 219 -12.39 -0.70 14.09
CA LYS A 219 -12.68 -1.39 15.36
C LYS A 219 -13.50 -2.65 15.14
#